data_5c20dd21b3963433b515cab25da93a8c
#
_entry.id   5c20dd21b3963433b515cab25da93a8c
#
_cell.length_a   1.000
_cell.length_b   1.000
_cell.length_c   1.000
_cell.angle_alpha   90.00
_cell.angle_beta   90.00
_cell.angle_gamma   90.00
#
_symmetry.space_group_name_H-M   'P 1'
#
loop_
_entity.id
_entity.type
_entity.pdbx_description
1 polymer ?
#
loop_
_entity_poly.entity_id
_entity_poly.type
_entity_poly.pdbx_seq_one_letter_code
_entity_poly.pdbx_strand_id
1 'polypeptide(L)'
;TLHPKVGIPLAEALSLSDVILHIDNHAITHRPDLFSHIGFARECVALGLATWKKTKAPKLPAFPKTPLLFEVILEQKSLLPRYLGCSIEIGAPGETPAWMKKRLEALGARSLSLPIDITNYVMMEYGVPLHSFDEDDLRGDVHVRASQEGDTITTLDEVKRTLPAGAVVIHDDQGIFDLLPIMGGLRSSTKPTTRHIYLQSVSADPVAVRAGIIGTGLRTEAATVSEKGIPPVRVKEAFYRALALFLTLVPGAKITSKLVSWGTDGSPRPIPFFSEDTARRLGTVIPEKVSKKILMDLGFKVTRGSVTPPLWRIKDVTGPHDLTEEVGRIYGYDKIVPSIPY
;
A
#
# COMPACT_ATOMS: atom_id res chain seq x y z
N THR A 1 -10.30 -24.66 21.29
CA THR A 1 -11.30 -25.71 20.96
C THR A 1 -12.67 -25.07 20.97
N LEU A 2 -13.29 -24.94 19.78
CA LEU A 2 -14.68 -24.52 19.67
C LEU A 2 -15.57 -25.69 20.12
N HIS A 3 -16.40 -25.47 21.16
CA HIS A 3 -17.45 -26.39 21.55
C HIS A 3 -18.82 -25.80 21.16
N PRO A 4 -19.20 -25.85 19.89
CA PRO A 4 -20.48 -25.32 19.46
C PRO A 4 -21.63 -26.16 20.02
N LYS A 5 -22.74 -25.51 20.33
CA LYS A 5 -23.97 -26.24 20.71
C LYS A 5 -24.40 -27.15 19.55
N VAL A 6 -24.79 -28.38 19.88
CA VAL A 6 -25.34 -29.33 18.89
C VAL A 6 -26.61 -28.73 18.27
N GLY A 7 -26.72 -28.79 16.94
CA GLY A 7 -27.89 -28.30 16.21
C GLY A 7 -27.78 -26.88 15.63
N ILE A 8 -26.71 -26.12 15.91
CA ILE A 8 -26.48 -24.85 15.19
C ILE A 8 -25.84 -25.10 13.81
N PRO A 9 -26.12 -24.28 12.80
CA PRO A 9 -25.49 -24.38 11.49
C PRO A 9 -23.96 -24.29 11.58
N LEU A 10 -23.24 -25.08 10.79
CA LEU A 10 -21.77 -25.10 10.79
C LEU A 10 -21.17 -23.71 10.50
N ALA A 11 -21.78 -22.97 9.58
CA ALA A 11 -21.36 -21.62 9.25
C ALA A 11 -21.44 -20.66 10.46
N GLU A 12 -22.46 -20.80 11.29
CA GLU A 12 -22.62 -20.03 12.52
C GLU A 12 -21.62 -20.48 13.59
N ALA A 13 -21.50 -21.81 13.77
CA ALA A 13 -20.56 -22.41 14.73
C ALA A 13 -19.11 -21.98 14.49
N LEU A 14 -18.71 -21.87 13.21
CA LEU A 14 -17.38 -21.47 12.78
C LEU A 14 -17.27 -19.98 12.46
N SER A 15 -18.35 -19.20 12.63
CA SER A 15 -18.40 -17.78 12.25
C SER A 15 -17.95 -17.54 10.81
N LEU A 16 -18.41 -18.36 9.88
CA LEU A 16 -18.04 -18.30 8.46
C LEU A 16 -18.92 -17.34 7.64
N SER A 17 -20.01 -16.82 8.24
CA SER A 17 -20.84 -15.80 7.58
C SER A 17 -20.07 -14.50 7.44
N ASP A 18 -19.88 -14.06 6.20
CA ASP A 18 -19.24 -12.78 5.86
C ASP A 18 -19.81 -12.27 4.54
N VAL A 19 -19.60 -10.99 4.24
CA VAL A 19 -19.97 -10.38 2.96
C VAL A 19 -18.71 -9.80 2.34
N ILE A 20 -18.35 -10.31 1.16
CA ILE A 20 -17.23 -9.83 0.37
C ILE A 20 -17.78 -9.00 -0.77
N LEU A 21 -17.37 -7.74 -0.86
CA LEU A 21 -17.68 -6.86 -1.97
C LEU A 21 -16.56 -6.96 -3.00
N HIS A 22 -16.86 -7.55 -4.15
CA HIS A 22 -15.96 -7.52 -5.29
C HIS A 22 -16.22 -6.25 -6.10
N ILE A 23 -15.20 -5.37 -6.19
CA ILE A 23 -15.30 -4.07 -6.86
C ILE A 23 -14.46 -4.13 -8.13
N ASP A 24 -15.12 -4.21 -9.28
CA ASP A 24 -14.52 -4.06 -10.61
C ASP A 24 -15.05 -2.78 -11.25
N ASN A 25 -14.22 -1.75 -11.28
CA ASN A 25 -14.60 -0.45 -11.83
C ASN A 25 -13.42 0.21 -12.54
N HIS A 26 -13.49 0.26 -13.86
CA HIS A 26 -12.46 0.87 -14.70
C HIS A 26 -12.29 2.38 -14.47
N ALA A 27 -13.32 3.08 -13.99
CA ALA A 27 -13.27 4.51 -13.73
C ALA A 27 -12.37 4.90 -12.53
N ILE A 28 -12.00 3.94 -11.67
CA ILE A 28 -11.14 4.22 -10.50
C ILE A 28 -9.71 3.70 -10.66
N THR A 29 -9.30 3.25 -11.83
CA THR A 29 -7.96 2.67 -12.07
C THR A 29 -6.82 3.66 -11.87
N HIS A 30 -7.10 4.96 -11.98
CA HIS A 30 -6.15 6.05 -11.72
C HIS A 30 -6.00 6.39 -10.22
N ARG A 31 -6.83 5.77 -9.35
CA ARG A 31 -6.93 6.00 -7.92
C ARG A 31 -6.11 4.97 -7.12
N PRO A 32 -4.78 5.16 -6.94
CA PRO A 32 -3.96 4.19 -6.20
C PRO A 32 -4.39 4.01 -4.75
N ASP A 33 -5.05 5.01 -4.16
CA ASP A 33 -5.56 4.95 -2.79
C ASP A 33 -6.72 3.95 -2.62
N LEU A 34 -7.51 3.70 -3.67
CA LEU A 34 -8.65 2.79 -3.62
C LEU A 34 -8.28 1.30 -3.72
N PHE A 35 -7.02 0.97 -4.02
CA PHE A 35 -6.54 -0.41 -3.89
C PHE A 35 -6.25 -0.78 -2.42
N SER A 36 -7.15 -0.38 -1.50
CA SER A 36 -7.01 -0.61 -0.06
C SER A 36 -8.30 -0.39 0.70
N HIS A 37 -8.45 -1.09 1.83
CA HIS A 37 -9.60 -0.91 2.72
C HIS A 37 -9.68 0.51 3.29
N ILE A 38 -8.56 1.12 3.65
CA ILE A 38 -8.53 2.49 4.18
C ILE A 38 -8.98 3.52 3.15
N GLY A 39 -8.66 3.29 1.87
CA GLY A 39 -9.12 4.15 0.77
C GLY A 39 -10.62 4.09 0.60
N PHE A 40 -11.20 2.90 0.52
CA PHE A 40 -12.66 2.74 0.48
C PHE A 40 -13.36 3.25 1.72
N ALA A 41 -12.77 3.08 2.91
CA ALA A 41 -13.33 3.66 4.13
C ALA A 41 -13.40 5.19 4.05
N ARG A 42 -12.40 5.86 3.47
CA ARG A 42 -12.43 7.31 3.22
C ARG A 42 -13.57 7.71 2.29
N GLU A 43 -13.77 6.97 1.20
CA GLU A 43 -14.90 7.20 0.27
C GLU A 43 -16.25 7.02 0.97
N CYS A 44 -16.44 5.94 1.72
CA CYS A 44 -17.68 5.70 2.47
C CYS A 44 -17.98 6.84 3.46
N VAL A 45 -16.95 7.38 4.12
CA VAL A 45 -17.12 8.52 5.02
C VAL A 45 -17.46 9.79 4.25
N ALA A 46 -16.80 10.05 3.12
CA ALA A 46 -17.09 11.22 2.28
C ALA A 46 -18.51 11.20 1.71
N LEU A 47 -19.02 10.00 1.40
CA LEU A 47 -20.40 9.78 0.97
C LEU A 47 -21.43 9.81 2.11
N GLY A 48 -20.99 9.93 3.38
CA GLY A 48 -21.88 9.88 4.55
C GLY A 48 -22.42 8.49 4.89
N LEU A 49 -21.88 7.44 4.28
CA LEU A 49 -22.26 6.04 4.51
C LEU A 49 -21.62 5.44 5.77
N ALA A 50 -20.57 6.07 6.28
CA ALA A 50 -19.83 5.61 7.45
C ALA A 50 -19.29 6.79 8.27
N THR A 51 -18.79 6.49 9.45
CA THR A 51 -18.08 7.44 10.31
C THR A 51 -16.80 6.80 10.86
N TRP A 52 -15.76 7.62 11.05
CA TRP A 52 -14.51 7.12 11.62
C TRP A 52 -14.69 6.72 13.08
N LYS A 53 -14.25 5.52 13.42
CA LYS A 53 -14.07 5.16 14.83
C LYS A 53 -12.84 5.91 15.38
N LYS A 54 -13.01 6.56 16.52
CA LYS A 54 -11.87 7.12 17.26
C LYS A 54 -11.02 5.98 17.83
N THR A 55 -9.95 5.64 17.16
CA THR A 55 -8.95 4.68 17.65
C THR A 55 -7.69 5.43 18.07
N LYS A 56 -7.09 5.04 19.19
CA LYS A 56 -5.75 5.54 19.54
C LYS A 56 -4.75 4.86 18.63
N ALA A 57 -3.96 5.65 17.89
CA ALA A 57 -2.81 5.11 17.21
C ALA A 57 -1.87 4.46 18.24
N PRO A 58 -1.34 3.26 17.98
CA PRO A 58 -0.37 2.63 18.87
C PRO A 58 0.86 3.52 18.99
N LYS A 59 1.32 3.73 20.23
CA LYS A 59 2.60 4.42 20.45
C LYS A 59 3.71 3.43 20.12
N LEU A 60 4.50 3.77 19.10
CA LEU A 60 5.71 3.02 18.79
C LEU A 60 6.87 3.50 19.67
N PRO A 61 7.80 2.62 20.06
CA PRO A 61 9.04 3.04 20.68
C PRO A 61 9.86 3.89 19.73
N ALA A 62 10.76 4.70 20.26
CA ALA A 62 11.75 5.39 19.45
C ALA A 62 12.68 4.39 18.77
N PHE A 63 13.10 4.68 17.55
CA PHE A 63 14.11 3.87 16.87
C PHE A 63 15.45 3.96 17.61
N PRO A 64 16.15 2.85 17.80
CA PRO A 64 17.52 2.87 18.33
C PRO A 64 18.44 3.72 17.45
N LYS A 65 19.58 4.12 18.00
CA LYS A 65 20.65 4.76 17.21
C LYS A 65 21.59 3.75 16.58
N THR A 66 21.44 2.47 16.90
CA THR A 66 22.24 1.35 16.37
C THR A 66 22.11 1.31 14.84
N PRO A 67 23.20 1.35 14.09
CA PRO A 67 23.13 1.18 12.63
C PRO A 67 22.65 -0.22 12.27
N LEU A 68 22.26 -0.41 11.01
CA LEU A 68 22.09 -1.74 10.42
C LEU A 68 23.47 -2.45 10.36
N LEU A 69 23.45 -3.77 10.23
CA LEU A 69 24.65 -4.57 10.00
C LEU A 69 25.21 -4.41 8.57
N PHE A 70 24.45 -3.76 7.69
CA PHE A 70 24.76 -3.47 6.30
C PHE A 70 24.32 -2.05 5.93
N GLU A 71 24.83 -1.51 4.85
CA GLU A 71 24.30 -0.28 4.29
C GLU A 71 23.20 -0.57 3.25
N VAL A 72 22.25 0.35 3.12
CA VAL A 72 21.26 0.30 2.04
C VAL A 72 21.57 1.41 1.07
N ILE A 73 22.01 1.03 -0.12
CA ILE A 73 22.52 1.92 -1.16
C ILE A 73 21.52 2.01 -2.29
N LEU A 74 21.00 3.20 -2.52
CA LEU A 74 20.11 3.49 -3.63
C LEU A 74 20.90 4.09 -4.79
N GLU A 75 21.19 3.30 -5.81
CA GLU A 75 22.02 3.71 -6.96
C GLU A 75 21.31 4.77 -7.82
N GLN A 76 19.98 4.67 -7.94
CA GLN A 76 19.15 5.59 -8.72
C GLN A 76 17.95 6.08 -7.89
N LYS A 77 18.02 7.32 -7.42
CA LYS A 77 16.97 7.91 -6.55
C LYS A 77 15.59 7.98 -7.19
N SER A 78 15.49 8.02 -8.53
CA SER A 78 14.23 8.06 -9.26
C SER A 78 13.43 6.76 -9.15
N LEU A 79 14.11 5.61 -8.92
CA LEU A 79 13.46 4.30 -8.82
C LEU A 79 12.57 4.18 -7.58
N LEU A 80 13.00 4.79 -6.46
CA LEU A 80 12.28 4.73 -5.19
C LEU A 80 12.06 6.13 -4.62
N PRO A 81 11.02 6.85 -5.02
CA PRO A 81 10.67 8.16 -4.46
C PRO A 81 10.52 8.18 -2.94
N ARG A 82 10.17 7.05 -2.33
CA ARG A 82 10.06 6.90 -0.89
C ARG A 82 10.51 5.51 -0.45
N TYR A 83 11.31 5.47 0.60
CA TYR A 83 11.79 4.24 1.24
C TYR A 83 11.79 4.38 2.75
N LEU A 84 11.38 3.33 3.45
CA LEU A 84 11.52 3.13 4.88
C LEU A 84 11.95 1.69 5.15
N GLY A 85 12.93 1.53 6.05
CA GLY A 85 13.39 0.19 6.47
C GLY A 85 14.01 0.20 7.86
N CYS A 86 13.90 -0.91 8.57
CA CYS A 86 14.58 -1.15 9.84
C CYS A 86 14.67 -2.63 10.15
N SER A 87 15.59 -3.01 11.02
CA SER A 87 15.69 -4.35 11.57
C SER A 87 14.81 -4.53 12.79
N ILE A 88 14.21 -5.71 12.86
CA ILE A 88 13.36 -6.16 13.97
C ILE A 88 13.87 -7.53 14.41
N GLU A 89 14.24 -7.67 15.67
CA GLU A 89 14.44 -8.97 16.28
C GLU A 89 13.09 -9.58 16.67
N ILE A 90 12.85 -10.83 16.30
CA ILE A 90 11.68 -11.61 16.68
C ILE A 90 12.12 -12.85 17.45
N GLY A 91 11.52 -13.12 18.59
CA GLY A 91 11.87 -14.29 19.40
C GLY A 91 11.54 -15.60 18.71
N ALA A 92 10.29 -15.78 18.39
CA ALA A 92 9.75 -16.83 17.54
C ALA A 92 8.62 -16.23 16.69
N PRO A 93 8.45 -16.65 15.43
CA PRO A 93 7.43 -16.05 14.56
C PRO A 93 6.02 -16.04 15.15
N GLY A 94 5.68 -17.05 15.97
CA GLY A 94 4.35 -17.20 16.53
C GLY A 94 3.31 -17.65 15.49
N GLU A 95 2.09 -17.88 15.94
CA GLU A 95 0.96 -18.21 15.07
C GLU A 95 0.16 -16.96 14.71
N THR A 96 -0.31 -16.90 13.46
CA THR A 96 -1.18 -15.83 13.01
C THR A 96 -2.50 -15.86 13.79
N PRO A 97 -2.90 -14.73 14.43
CA PRO A 97 -4.16 -14.67 15.16
C PRO A 97 -5.36 -15.02 14.26
N ALA A 98 -6.32 -15.76 14.81
CA ALA A 98 -7.49 -16.24 14.07
C ALA A 98 -8.25 -15.13 13.33
N TRP A 99 -8.34 -13.93 13.91
CA TRP A 99 -9.01 -12.80 13.26
C TRP A 99 -8.27 -12.30 12.00
N MET A 100 -6.93 -12.32 12.00
CA MET A 100 -6.11 -11.91 10.86
C MET A 100 -6.16 -12.97 9.77
N LYS A 101 -5.98 -14.24 10.16
CA LYS A 101 -6.09 -15.40 9.25
C LYS A 101 -7.43 -15.40 8.53
N LYS A 102 -8.54 -15.28 9.28
CA LYS A 102 -9.90 -15.24 8.71
C LYS A 102 -10.04 -14.12 7.66
N ARG A 103 -9.52 -12.91 7.94
CA ARG A 103 -9.61 -11.77 7.01
C ARG A 103 -8.78 -11.98 5.75
N LEU A 104 -7.56 -12.52 5.88
CA LEU A 104 -6.71 -12.83 4.73
C LEU A 104 -7.35 -13.90 3.85
N GLU A 105 -7.82 -15.00 4.44
CA GLU A 105 -8.47 -16.09 3.73
C GLU A 105 -9.78 -15.66 3.05
N ALA A 106 -10.57 -14.78 3.68
CA ALA A 106 -11.76 -14.20 3.09
C ALA A 106 -11.48 -13.39 1.82
N LEU A 107 -10.29 -12.80 1.71
CA LEU A 107 -9.83 -12.06 0.53
C LEU A 107 -9.04 -12.92 -0.46
N GLY A 108 -9.02 -14.26 -0.26
CA GLY A 108 -8.33 -15.19 -1.15
C GLY A 108 -6.83 -15.33 -0.91
N ALA A 109 -6.28 -14.67 0.11
CA ALA A 109 -4.87 -14.82 0.48
C ALA A 109 -4.67 -16.05 1.36
N ARG A 110 -3.52 -16.73 1.20
CA ARG A 110 -3.13 -17.81 2.10
C ARG A 110 -2.48 -17.24 3.35
N SER A 111 -2.83 -17.75 4.52
CA SER A 111 -2.06 -17.53 5.72
C SER A 111 -0.85 -18.48 5.73
N LEU A 112 0.35 -17.92 5.86
CA LEU A 112 1.61 -18.66 5.76
C LEU A 112 2.36 -18.68 7.10
N SER A 113 2.77 -17.51 7.56
CA SER A 113 3.44 -17.30 8.84
C SER A 113 3.13 -15.89 9.34
N LEU A 114 3.17 -15.67 10.63
CA LEU A 114 2.79 -14.37 11.20
C LEU A 114 3.56 -13.18 10.60
N PRO A 115 4.88 -13.22 10.34
CA PRO A 115 5.58 -12.12 9.68
C PRO A 115 5.05 -11.82 8.26
N ILE A 116 4.82 -12.85 7.45
CA ILE A 116 4.31 -12.71 6.09
C ILE A 116 2.85 -12.24 6.13
N ASP A 117 2.06 -12.79 7.03
CA ASP A 117 0.65 -12.43 7.18
C ASP A 117 0.45 -10.98 7.63
N ILE A 118 1.36 -10.45 8.48
CA ILE A 118 1.38 -9.04 8.85
C ILE A 118 1.61 -8.16 7.61
N THR A 119 2.59 -8.48 6.77
CA THR A 119 2.89 -7.69 5.57
C THR A 119 1.75 -7.74 4.56
N ASN A 120 1.17 -8.92 4.33
CA ASN A 120 0.01 -9.09 3.45
C ASN A 120 -1.25 -8.38 4.00
N TYR A 121 -1.49 -8.47 5.30
CA TYR A 121 -2.61 -7.78 5.93
C TYR A 121 -2.50 -6.25 5.79
N VAL A 122 -1.31 -5.70 6.02
CA VAL A 122 -1.08 -4.26 5.87
C VAL A 122 -1.15 -3.84 4.40
N MET A 123 -0.69 -4.66 3.47
CA MET A 123 -0.87 -4.41 2.04
C MET A 123 -2.35 -4.26 1.68
N MET A 124 -3.23 -5.15 2.15
CA MET A 124 -4.67 -5.05 1.90
C MET A 124 -5.31 -3.88 2.65
N GLU A 125 -4.89 -3.63 3.90
CA GLU A 125 -5.41 -2.53 4.71
C GLU A 125 -5.04 -1.16 4.14
N TYR A 126 -3.77 -0.96 3.70
CA TYR A 126 -3.22 0.32 3.26
C TYR A 126 -2.91 0.41 1.76
N GLY A 127 -2.95 -0.68 0.99
CA GLY A 127 -2.59 -0.69 -0.42
C GLY A 127 -1.11 -0.36 -0.65
N VAL A 128 -0.25 -0.85 0.19
CA VAL A 128 1.21 -0.68 0.09
C VAL A 128 1.87 -2.01 0.37
N PRO A 129 2.53 -2.63 -0.61
CA PRO A 129 3.32 -3.82 -0.38
C PRO A 129 4.47 -3.55 0.58
N LEU A 130 4.70 -4.49 1.49
CA LEU A 130 5.84 -4.49 2.39
C LEU A 130 6.63 -5.79 2.19
N HIS A 131 7.91 -5.71 2.41
CA HIS A 131 8.79 -6.88 2.39
C HIS A 131 9.39 -7.10 3.77
N SER A 132 9.42 -8.36 4.19
CA SER A 132 10.14 -8.82 5.38
C SER A 132 11.15 -9.86 4.93
N PHE A 133 12.43 -9.50 4.98
CA PHE A 133 13.53 -10.40 4.64
C PHE A 133 14.07 -11.06 5.88
N ASP A 134 14.55 -12.28 5.75
CA ASP A 134 15.44 -12.90 6.75
C ASP A 134 16.77 -12.15 6.70
N GLU A 135 17.03 -11.33 7.71
CA GLU A 135 18.23 -10.49 7.76
C GLU A 135 19.51 -11.32 7.82
N ASP A 136 19.43 -12.52 8.43
CA ASP A 136 20.56 -13.42 8.56
C ASP A 136 20.95 -14.08 7.21
N ASP A 137 20.12 -13.96 6.18
CA ASP A 137 20.43 -14.42 4.81
C ASP A 137 21.07 -13.35 3.93
N LEU A 138 21.09 -12.08 4.37
CA LEU A 138 21.71 -10.98 3.60
C LEU A 138 23.24 -11.03 3.73
N ARG A 139 23.96 -10.69 2.66
CA ARG A 139 25.41 -10.75 2.58
C ARG A 139 25.99 -9.46 2.03
N GLY A 140 26.78 -8.76 2.86
CA GLY A 140 27.32 -7.45 2.48
C GLY A 140 26.27 -6.36 2.42
N ASP A 141 26.53 -5.30 1.68
CA ASP A 141 25.61 -4.18 1.55
C ASP A 141 24.45 -4.49 0.61
N VAL A 142 23.31 -3.85 0.88
CA VAL A 142 22.09 -4.01 0.11
C VAL A 142 21.98 -2.88 -0.91
N HIS A 143 21.98 -3.23 -2.17
CA HIS A 143 21.90 -2.29 -3.28
C HIS A 143 20.54 -2.33 -3.96
N VAL A 144 20.00 -1.16 -4.27
CA VAL A 144 18.77 -1.00 -5.06
C VAL A 144 19.13 -0.34 -6.39
N ARG A 145 18.85 -1.02 -7.49
CA ARG A 145 19.15 -0.54 -8.85
C ARG A 145 18.08 -0.94 -9.87
N ALA A 146 18.21 -0.42 -11.07
CA ALA A 146 17.50 -0.99 -12.21
C ALA A 146 18.14 -2.33 -12.61
N SER A 147 17.33 -3.31 -12.96
CA SER A 147 17.81 -4.56 -13.55
C SER A 147 18.48 -4.32 -14.91
N GLN A 148 19.45 -5.17 -15.22
CA GLN A 148 20.10 -5.24 -16.54
C GLN A 148 19.53 -6.43 -17.31
N GLU A 149 19.65 -6.39 -18.63
CA GLU A 149 19.26 -7.52 -19.47
C GLU A 149 20.08 -8.76 -19.10
N GLY A 150 19.37 -9.86 -18.86
CA GLY A 150 20.02 -11.12 -18.46
C GLY A 150 20.22 -11.30 -16.95
N ASP A 151 19.91 -10.30 -16.13
CA ASP A 151 19.83 -10.50 -14.67
C ASP A 151 18.90 -11.67 -14.34
N THR A 152 19.21 -12.44 -13.30
CA THR A 152 18.38 -13.59 -12.90
C THR A 152 18.04 -13.56 -11.41
N ILE A 153 16.86 -14.08 -11.10
CA ILE A 153 16.38 -14.29 -9.73
C ILE A 153 15.61 -15.60 -9.64
N THR A 154 15.71 -16.30 -8.52
CA THR A 154 14.76 -17.35 -8.15
C THR A 154 13.73 -16.75 -7.22
N THR A 155 12.48 -16.67 -7.65
CA THR A 155 11.38 -16.03 -6.92
C THR A 155 10.72 -17.00 -5.92
N LEU A 156 9.83 -16.47 -5.06
CA LEU A 156 9.17 -17.23 -3.97
C LEU A 156 8.35 -18.44 -4.44
N ASP A 157 7.98 -18.51 -5.71
CA ASP A 157 7.33 -19.65 -6.35
C ASP A 157 8.34 -20.69 -6.90
N GLU A 158 9.61 -20.60 -6.48
CA GLU A 158 10.73 -21.49 -6.83
C GLU A 158 11.10 -21.47 -8.33
N VAL A 159 10.62 -20.51 -9.09
CA VAL A 159 10.91 -20.37 -10.51
C VAL A 159 12.11 -19.44 -10.72
N LYS A 160 13.12 -19.94 -11.46
CA LYS A 160 14.23 -19.09 -11.92
C LYS A 160 13.77 -18.25 -13.11
N ARG A 161 13.93 -16.93 -13.00
CA ARG A 161 13.51 -15.96 -14.01
C ARG A 161 14.69 -15.14 -14.51
N THR A 162 14.70 -14.89 -15.81
CA THR A 162 15.55 -13.86 -16.41
C THR A 162 14.77 -12.55 -16.39
N LEU A 163 15.40 -11.47 -15.98
CA LEU A 163 14.78 -10.17 -15.82
C LEU A 163 15.01 -9.31 -17.07
N PRO A 164 14.02 -8.48 -17.44
CA PRO A 164 14.21 -7.42 -18.43
C PRO A 164 15.09 -6.32 -17.85
N ALA A 165 15.64 -5.46 -18.69
CA ALA A 165 16.27 -4.23 -18.25
C ALA A 165 15.23 -3.25 -17.69
N GLY A 166 15.58 -2.49 -16.64
CA GLY A 166 14.80 -1.38 -16.11
C GLY A 166 13.78 -1.72 -15.02
N ALA A 167 13.62 -2.99 -14.62
CA ALA A 167 12.85 -3.34 -13.43
C ALA A 167 13.62 -2.97 -12.16
N VAL A 168 12.94 -2.77 -11.03
CA VAL A 168 13.62 -2.47 -9.76
C VAL A 168 14.04 -3.78 -9.10
N VAL A 169 15.32 -3.91 -8.78
CA VAL A 169 15.86 -5.07 -8.09
C VAL A 169 16.65 -4.67 -6.85
N ILE A 170 16.65 -5.59 -5.88
CA ILE A 170 17.53 -5.51 -4.71
C ILE A 170 18.52 -6.65 -4.81
N HIS A 171 19.80 -6.34 -4.61
CA HIS A 171 20.88 -7.32 -4.60
C HIS A 171 21.86 -7.05 -3.46
N ASP A 172 22.63 -8.06 -3.14
CA ASP A 172 23.77 -8.03 -2.24
C ASP A 172 24.97 -8.75 -2.89
N ASP A 173 26.00 -9.11 -2.12
CA ASP A 173 27.21 -9.81 -2.64
C ASP A 173 26.92 -11.18 -3.25
N GLN A 174 25.77 -11.80 -2.93
CA GLN A 174 25.37 -13.10 -3.51
C GLN A 174 24.45 -12.96 -4.73
N GLY A 175 24.08 -11.75 -5.10
CA GLY A 175 23.22 -11.47 -6.26
C GLY A 175 21.83 -10.97 -5.91
N ILE A 176 20.97 -10.93 -6.92
CA ILE A 176 19.61 -10.40 -6.78
C ILE A 176 18.77 -11.31 -5.87
N PHE A 177 18.12 -10.71 -4.88
CA PHE A 177 17.26 -11.42 -3.95
C PHE A 177 15.83 -10.85 -3.86
N ASP A 178 15.53 -9.76 -4.57
CA ASP A 178 14.17 -9.24 -4.65
C ASP A 178 13.91 -8.55 -5.99
N LEU A 179 12.75 -8.80 -6.57
CA LEU A 179 12.19 -8.09 -7.71
C LEU A 179 11.10 -7.14 -7.19
N LEU A 180 11.55 -5.96 -6.80
CA LEU A 180 10.75 -4.98 -6.06
C LEU A 180 9.79 -4.20 -6.96
N PRO A 181 8.56 -3.95 -6.58
CA PRO A 181 7.72 -4.59 -5.57
C PRO A 181 6.80 -5.66 -6.20
N ILE A 182 7.35 -6.52 -7.04
CA ILE A 182 6.60 -7.51 -7.82
C ILE A 182 6.51 -8.85 -7.10
N MET A 183 7.68 -9.44 -6.81
CA MET A 183 7.77 -10.71 -6.10
C MET A 183 9.14 -10.86 -5.44
N GLY A 184 9.15 -11.21 -4.16
CA GLY A 184 10.37 -11.49 -3.41
C GLY A 184 11.13 -12.69 -3.96
N GLY A 185 12.44 -12.74 -3.68
CA GLY A 185 13.27 -13.89 -3.96
C GLY A 185 13.18 -14.95 -2.87
N LEU A 186 13.39 -16.19 -3.26
CA LEU A 186 13.32 -17.34 -2.38
C LEU A 186 14.41 -17.29 -1.30
N ARG A 187 15.61 -16.84 -1.66
CA ARG A 187 16.80 -16.86 -0.78
C ARG A 187 16.59 -16.09 0.52
N SER A 188 16.06 -14.89 0.44
CA SER A 188 15.87 -13.98 1.59
C SER A 188 14.49 -14.08 2.24
N SER A 189 13.72 -15.10 1.90
CA SER A 189 12.38 -15.27 2.46
C SER A 189 12.43 -15.64 3.94
N THR A 190 11.47 -15.13 4.72
CA THR A 190 11.33 -15.50 6.14
C THR A 190 10.98 -16.98 6.31
N LYS A 191 11.63 -17.63 7.28
CA LYS A 191 11.53 -19.07 7.60
C LYS A 191 11.04 -19.23 9.05
N PRO A 192 10.60 -20.41 9.46
CA PRO A 192 10.26 -20.68 10.88
C PRO A 192 11.45 -20.44 11.82
N THR A 193 12.66 -20.52 11.30
CA THR A 193 13.91 -20.30 12.05
C THR A 193 14.36 -18.85 12.10
N THR A 194 13.77 -17.96 11.30
CA THR A 194 14.13 -16.53 11.23
C THR A 194 14.01 -15.90 12.62
N ARG A 195 15.02 -15.13 13.01
CA ARG A 195 15.08 -14.39 14.27
C ARG A 195 15.26 -12.89 14.06
N HIS A 196 15.81 -12.49 12.95
CA HIS A 196 16.01 -11.10 12.56
C HIS A 196 15.32 -10.85 11.24
N ILE A 197 14.51 -9.82 11.19
CA ILE A 197 13.77 -9.41 9.99
C ILE A 197 14.23 -8.02 9.60
N TYR A 198 14.62 -7.86 8.35
CA TYR A 198 14.68 -6.54 7.75
C TYR A 198 13.34 -6.22 7.11
N LEU A 199 12.59 -5.30 7.74
CA LEU A 199 11.29 -4.83 7.24
C LEU A 199 11.50 -3.61 6.37
N GLN A 200 10.94 -3.63 5.15
CA GLN A 200 10.94 -2.45 4.27
C GLN A 200 9.57 -2.16 3.67
N SER A 201 9.36 -0.89 3.34
CA SER A 201 8.21 -0.37 2.62
C SER A 201 8.65 0.72 1.65
N VAL A 202 8.13 0.70 0.43
CA VAL A 202 8.59 1.59 -0.64
C VAL A 202 7.43 2.14 -1.49
N SER A 203 7.71 3.29 -2.11
CA SER A 203 7.02 3.72 -3.33
C SER A 203 8.02 3.57 -4.47
N ALA A 204 7.70 2.72 -5.44
CA ALA A 204 8.54 2.49 -6.61
C ALA A 204 8.04 3.31 -7.82
N ASP A 205 8.94 3.57 -8.77
CA ASP A 205 8.57 4.19 -10.04
C ASP A 205 7.62 3.28 -10.84
N PRO A 206 6.40 3.72 -11.17
CA PRO A 206 5.41 2.90 -11.87
C PRO A 206 5.89 2.38 -13.23
N VAL A 207 6.75 3.14 -13.91
CA VAL A 207 7.30 2.75 -15.22
C VAL A 207 8.24 1.55 -15.06
N ALA A 208 9.12 1.60 -14.06
CA ALA A 208 10.02 0.49 -13.75
C ALA A 208 9.27 -0.76 -13.26
N VAL A 209 8.21 -0.57 -12.43
CA VAL A 209 7.33 -1.68 -12.02
C VAL A 209 6.66 -2.32 -13.23
N ARG A 210 6.12 -1.51 -14.15
CA ARG A 210 5.46 -2.02 -15.35
C ARG A 210 6.44 -2.74 -16.28
N ALA A 211 7.67 -2.26 -16.42
CA ALA A 211 8.72 -2.95 -17.19
C ALA A 211 8.98 -4.35 -16.62
N GLY A 212 9.09 -4.48 -15.30
CA GLY A 212 9.24 -5.75 -14.61
C GLY A 212 8.04 -6.69 -14.82
N ILE A 213 6.79 -6.19 -14.71
CA ILE A 213 5.57 -6.96 -14.94
C ILE A 213 5.54 -7.53 -16.38
N ILE A 214 5.78 -6.68 -17.37
CA ILE A 214 5.72 -7.08 -18.79
C ILE A 214 6.82 -8.08 -19.11
N GLY A 215 8.05 -7.80 -18.69
CA GLY A 215 9.20 -8.63 -19.04
C GLY A 215 9.22 -9.99 -18.35
N THR A 216 8.62 -10.11 -17.15
CA THR A 216 8.56 -11.38 -16.41
C THR A 216 7.24 -12.12 -16.57
N GLY A 217 6.20 -11.45 -17.04
CA GLY A 217 4.82 -11.97 -17.06
C GLY A 217 4.18 -12.08 -15.67
N LEU A 218 4.83 -11.58 -14.61
CA LEU A 218 4.31 -11.66 -13.24
C LEU A 218 3.35 -10.52 -12.95
N ARG A 219 2.10 -10.87 -12.67
CA ARG A 219 1.07 -9.92 -12.24
C ARG A 219 0.54 -10.30 -10.86
N THR A 220 1.32 -9.99 -9.84
CA THR A 220 0.92 -10.18 -8.44
C THR A 220 0.03 -9.03 -7.96
N GLU A 221 -0.65 -9.23 -6.82
CA GLU A 221 -1.39 -8.15 -6.15
C GLU A 221 -0.48 -6.96 -5.81
N ALA A 222 0.72 -7.23 -5.28
CA ALA A 222 1.73 -6.22 -4.99
C ALA A 222 2.13 -5.42 -6.24
N ALA A 223 2.37 -6.10 -7.36
CA ALA A 223 2.68 -5.49 -8.64
C ALA A 223 1.52 -4.63 -9.16
N THR A 224 0.29 -5.14 -9.08
CA THR A 224 -0.93 -4.45 -9.53
C THR A 224 -1.16 -3.14 -8.79
N VAL A 225 -0.97 -3.14 -7.46
CA VAL A 225 -1.09 -1.92 -6.65
C VAL A 225 0.04 -0.95 -6.96
N SER A 226 1.27 -1.45 -7.11
CA SER A 226 2.47 -0.62 -7.27
C SER A 226 2.55 0.06 -8.63
N GLU A 227 2.08 -0.60 -9.71
CA GLU A 227 2.04 0.01 -11.05
C GLU A 227 1.12 1.25 -11.13
N LYS A 228 0.23 1.46 -10.14
CA LYS A 228 -0.63 2.65 -10.05
C LYS A 228 0.08 3.88 -9.46
N GLY A 229 1.28 3.71 -8.92
CA GLY A 229 2.05 4.81 -8.33
C GLY A 229 1.61 5.14 -6.92
N ILE A 230 2.06 4.37 -5.96
CA ILE A 230 1.75 4.53 -4.54
C ILE A 230 2.18 5.92 -4.03
N PRO A 231 1.27 6.72 -3.45
CA PRO A 231 1.64 8.01 -2.86
C PRO A 231 2.64 7.83 -1.70
N PRO A 232 3.72 8.63 -1.64
CA PRO A 232 4.79 8.47 -0.65
C PRO A 232 4.34 8.45 0.80
N VAL A 233 3.34 9.25 1.18
CA VAL A 233 2.79 9.27 2.54
C VAL A 233 2.27 7.91 2.99
N ARG A 234 1.71 7.11 2.07
CA ARG A 234 1.14 5.81 2.38
C ARG A 234 2.19 4.77 2.74
N VAL A 235 3.39 4.91 2.17
CA VAL A 235 4.56 4.07 2.55
C VAL A 235 4.83 4.21 4.05
N LYS A 236 4.81 5.44 4.56
CA LYS A 236 4.99 5.71 5.98
C LYS A 236 3.84 5.16 6.82
N GLU A 237 2.59 5.40 6.42
CA GLU A 237 1.41 4.89 7.12
C GLU A 237 1.46 3.36 7.26
N ALA A 238 1.72 2.66 6.15
CA ALA A 238 1.81 1.20 6.11
C ALA A 238 3.00 0.67 6.93
N PHE A 239 4.18 1.28 6.80
CA PHE A 239 5.36 0.88 7.54
C PHE A 239 5.15 0.94 9.06
N TYR A 240 4.63 2.07 9.56
CA TYR A 240 4.35 2.21 10.99
C TYR A 240 3.21 1.30 11.46
N ARG A 241 2.25 1.00 10.61
CA ARG A 241 1.20 0.02 10.89
C ARG A 241 1.77 -1.38 11.03
N ALA A 242 2.64 -1.79 10.12
CA ALA A 242 3.32 -3.09 10.18
C ALA A 242 4.17 -3.21 11.45
N LEU A 243 4.98 -2.19 11.77
CA LEU A 243 5.75 -2.15 13.02
C LEU A 243 4.87 -2.34 14.25
N ALA A 244 3.73 -1.63 14.31
CA ALA A 244 2.80 -1.76 15.41
C ALA A 244 2.26 -3.19 15.55
N LEU A 245 1.96 -3.85 14.42
CA LEU A 245 1.51 -5.24 14.43
C LEU A 245 2.62 -6.20 14.84
N PHE A 246 3.84 -6.04 14.33
CA PHE A 246 4.99 -6.85 14.76
C PHE A 246 5.20 -6.75 16.28
N LEU A 247 5.27 -5.53 16.81
CA LEU A 247 5.51 -5.31 18.25
C LEU A 247 4.36 -5.77 19.15
N THR A 248 3.15 -5.91 18.60
CA THR A 248 1.98 -6.32 19.38
C THR A 248 1.72 -7.83 19.28
N LEU A 249 1.94 -8.42 18.11
CA LEU A 249 1.53 -9.78 17.82
C LEU A 249 2.67 -10.79 17.89
N VAL A 250 3.91 -10.36 17.63
CA VAL A 250 5.07 -11.27 17.68
C VAL A 250 5.70 -11.19 19.06
N PRO A 251 5.70 -12.29 19.83
CA PRO A 251 6.26 -12.31 21.17
C PRO A 251 7.74 -11.92 21.18
N GLY A 252 8.11 -10.96 22.02
CA GLY A 252 9.48 -10.50 22.16
C GLY A 252 10.01 -9.63 21.01
N ALA A 253 9.16 -9.26 20.04
CA ALA A 253 9.58 -8.39 18.95
C ALA A 253 10.08 -7.04 19.46
N LYS A 254 11.23 -6.61 18.95
CA LYS A 254 11.81 -5.29 19.24
C LYS A 254 12.53 -4.73 18.01
N ILE A 255 12.46 -3.41 17.84
CA ILE A 255 13.22 -2.71 16.81
C ILE A 255 14.69 -2.68 17.26
N THR A 256 15.60 -3.13 16.41
CA THR A 256 17.03 -3.27 16.75
C THR A 256 17.93 -2.27 16.03
N SER A 257 17.45 -1.62 14.97
CA SER A 257 18.24 -0.64 14.22
C SER A 257 17.62 0.76 14.17
N LYS A 258 18.43 1.74 13.78
CA LYS A 258 17.94 3.04 13.33
C LYS A 258 17.00 2.87 12.13
N LEU A 259 16.09 3.84 11.95
CA LEU A 259 15.29 3.91 10.74
C LEU A 259 16.15 4.35 9.55
N VAL A 260 16.20 3.54 8.50
CA VAL A 260 16.67 3.94 7.18
C VAL A 260 15.53 4.59 6.44
N SER A 261 15.73 5.79 5.94
CA SER A 261 14.68 6.55 5.26
C SER A 261 15.25 7.50 4.24
N TRP A 262 14.66 7.52 3.07
CA TRP A 262 14.86 8.60 2.09
C TRP A 262 13.57 8.99 1.39
N GLY A 263 13.64 10.12 0.66
CA GLY A 263 12.46 10.74 0.08
C GLY A 263 11.62 11.47 1.13
N THR A 264 10.50 12.04 0.70
CA THR A 264 9.55 12.78 1.55
C THR A 264 8.16 12.18 1.42
N ASP A 265 7.26 12.55 2.32
CA ASP A 265 5.85 12.09 2.26
C ASP A 265 5.07 12.73 1.09
N GLY A 266 5.73 13.61 0.34
CA GLY A 266 5.18 14.36 -0.79
C GLY A 266 4.78 15.79 -0.40
N SER A 267 4.58 16.62 -1.41
CA SER A 267 4.17 18.01 -1.25
C SER A 267 2.99 18.32 -2.17
N PRO A 268 1.76 18.42 -1.63
CA PRO A 268 0.59 18.72 -2.42
C PRO A 268 0.66 20.18 -2.90
N ARG A 269 0.25 20.44 -4.14
CA ARG A 269 0.21 21.78 -4.71
C ARG A 269 -1.23 22.30 -4.68
N PRO A 270 -1.46 23.57 -4.29
CA PRO A 270 -2.76 24.19 -4.43
C PRO A 270 -3.17 24.25 -5.91
N ILE A 271 -4.41 23.89 -6.20
CA ILE A 271 -5.01 23.88 -7.53
C ILE A 271 -6.07 24.99 -7.56
N PRO A 272 -6.10 25.90 -8.55
CA PRO A 272 -7.16 26.88 -8.70
C PRO A 272 -8.54 26.18 -8.77
N PHE A 273 -9.50 26.73 -8.04
CA PHE A 273 -10.87 26.19 -8.02
C PHE A 273 -11.89 27.31 -8.11
N PHE A 274 -12.68 27.28 -9.18
CA PHE A 274 -13.81 28.17 -9.41
C PHE A 274 -15.04 27.35 -9.77
N SER A 275 -16.17 27.64 -9.11
CA SER A 275 -17.43 26.91 -9.32
C SER A 275 -17.97 27.06 -10.74
N GLU A 276 -17.67 28.19 -11.39
CA GLU A 276 -18.04 28.46 -12.79
C GLU A 276 -17.35 27.49 -13.76
N ASP A 277 -16.09 27.15 -13.51
CA ASP A 277 -15.37 26.17 -14.32
C ASP A 277 -15.96 24.77 -14.15
N THR A 278 -16.34 24.42 -12.93
CA THR A 278 -17.04 23.15 -12.64
C THR A 278 -18.38 23.09 -13.36
N ALA A 279 -19.18 24.16 -13.29
CA ALA A 279 -20.46 24.25 -13.98
C ALA A 279 -20.33 24.14 -15.51
N ARG A 280 -19.33 24.80 -16.08
CA ARG A 280 -19.06 24.74 -17.52
C ARG A 280 -18.68 23.33 -17.99
N ARG A 281 -17.87 22.60 -17.19
CA ARG A 281 -17.41 21.24 -17.53
C ARG A 281 -18.48 20.19 -17.36
N LEU A 282 -19.29 20.30 -16.27
CA LEU A 282 -20.35 19.34 -15.98
C LEU A 282 -21.68 19.65 -16.70
N GLY A 283 -21.80 20.83 -17.32
CA GLY A 283 -23.05 21.24 -17.96
C GLY A 283 -24.19 21.56 -16.95
N THR A 284 -23.89 21.64 -15.66
CA THR A 284 -24.89 21.94 -14.61
C THR A 284 -24.28 22.81 -13.51
N VAL A 285 -25.10 23.64 -12.90
CA VAL A 285 -24.67 24.54 -11.83
C VAL A 285 -24.78 23.81 -10.48
N ILE A 286 -23.63 23.51 -9.87
CA ILE A 286 -23.58 23.02 -8.50
C ILE A 286 -23.20 24.19 -7.60
N PRO A 287 -24.01 24.52 -6.56
CA PRO A 287 -23.72 25.64 -5.67
C PRO A 287 -22.31 25.54 -5.08
N GLU A 288 -21.57 26.64 -5.04
CA GLU A 288 -20.18 26.68 -4.56
C GLU A 288 -20.02 26.06 -3.16
N LYS A 289 -20.98 26.33 -2.25
CA LYS A 289 -21.00 25.75 -0.91
C LYS A 289 -21.06 24.22 -0.94
N VAL A 290 -21.81 23.65 -1.88
CA VAL A 290 -21.94 22.18 -2.05
C VAL A 290 -20.63 21.60 -2.59
N SER A 291 -20.08 22.20 -3.65
CA SER A 291 -18.80 21.77 -4.23
C SER A 291 -17.66 21.81 -3.20
N LYS A 292 -17.57 22.90 -2.43
CA LYS A 292 -16.58 23.04 -1.36
C LYS A 292 -16.77 22.00 -0.25
N LYS A 293 -18.03 21.72 0.13
CA LYS A 293 -18.31 20.69 1.14
C LYS A 293 -17.88 19.31 0.65
N ILE A 294 -18.20 18.95 -0.58
CA ILE A 294 -17.78 17.67 -1.21
C ILE A 294 -16.27 17.53 -1.12
N LEU A 295 -15.53 18.55 -1.55
CA LEU A 295 -14.06 18.49 -1.52
C LEU A 295 -13.52 18.39 -0.08
N MET A 296 -14.11 19.10 0.89
CA MET A 296 -13.71 18.97 2.30
C MET A 296 -14.00 17.57 2.85
N ASP A 297 -15.14 16.98 2.53
CA ASP A 297 -15.51 15.64 2.99
C ASP A 297 -14.57 14.56 2.41
N LEU A 298 -14.03 14.78 1.20
CA LEU A 298 -12.99 13.98 0.57
C LEU A 298 -11.57 14.23 1.15
N GLY A 299 -11.43 15.13 2.11
CA GLY A 299 -10.17 15.42 2.78
C GLY A 299 -9.32 16.51 2.11
N PHE A 300 -9.85 17.22 1.12
CA PHE A 300 -9.17 18.36 0.51
C PHE A 300 -9.17 19.58 1.42
N LYS A 301 -8.06 20.31 1.41
CA LYS A 301 -7.99 21.62 2.09
C LYS A 301 -8.50 22.71 1.15
N VAL A 302 -9.67 23.25 1.46
CA VAL A 302 -10.31 24.31 0.65
C VAL A 302 -9.94 25.68 1.22
N THR A 303 -9.47 26.59 0.36
CA THR A 303 -9.19 27.99 0.67
C THR A 303 -9.90 28.89 -0.33
N ARG A 304 -9.75 30.23 -0.21
CA ARG A 304 -10.33 31.16 -1.17
C ARG A 304 -9.62 31.02 -2.53
N GLY A 305 -10.35 30.54 -3.54
CA GLY A 305 -9.86 30.40 -4.92
C GLY A 305 -8.92 29.23 -5.17
N SER A 306 -8.63 28.38 -4.19
CA SER A 306 -7.81 27.19 -4.41
C SER A 306 -8.17 26.02 -3.49
N VAL A 307 -7.85 24.82 -3.97
CA VAL A 307 -8.03 23.55 -3.27
C VAL A 307 -6.73 22.78 -3.28
N THR A 308 -6.31 22.27 -2.14
CA THR A 308 -5.10 21.46 -2.01
C THR A 308 -5.50 20.00 -1.78
N PRO A 309 -5.05 19.06 -2.63
CA PRO A 309 -5.35 17.64 -2.43
C PRO A 309 -4.68 17.10 -1.18
N PRO A 310 -5.27 16.10 -0.52
CA PRO A 310 -4.59 15.40 0.56
C PRO A 310 -3.39 14.60 0.02
N LEU A 311 -2.43 14.29 0.89
CA LEU A 311 -1.17 13.63 0.50
C LEU A 311 -1.38 12.28 -0.20
N TRP A 312 -2.45 11.57 0.08
CA TRP A 312 -2.76 10.29 -0.58
C TRP A 312 -3.40 10.44 -1.98
N ARG A 313 -3.69 11.69 -2.41
CA ARG A 313 -4.26 12.01 -3.73
C ARG A 313 -3.32 12.85 -4.61
N ILE A 314 -2.06 13.05 -4.20
CA ILE A 314 -1.11 13.90 -4.95
C ILE A 314 -0.66 13.31 -6.29
N LYS A 315 -0.94 12.05 -6.55
CA LYS A 315 -0.57 11.36 -7.78
C LYS A 315 -1.65 11.44 -8.85
N ASP A 316 -2.89 11.57 -8.45
CA ASP A 316 -4.06 11.53 -9.34
C ASP A 316 -4.79 12.88 -9.44
N VAL A 317 -4.70 13.75 -8.43
CA VAL A 317 -5.32 15.08 -8.46
C VAL A 317 -4.26 16.15 -8.69
N THR A 318 -4.16 16.62 -9.94
CA THR A 318 -3.09 17.52 -10.41
C THR A 318 -3.60 18.81 -11.03
N GLY A 319 -4.88 18.86 -11.44
CA GLY A 319 -5.47 19.98 -12.14
C GLY A 319 -6.94 20.28 -11.80
N PRO A 320 -7.48 21.42 -12.30
CA PRO A 320 -8.88 21.79 -12.03
C PRO A 320 -9.91 20.79 -12.57
N HIS A 321 -9.56 20.03 -13.62
CA HIS A 321 -10.43 18.99 -14.18
C HIS A 321 -10.63 17.83 -13.21
N ASP A 322 -9.59 17.44 -12.47
CA ASP A 322 -9.68 16.39 -11.45
C ASP A 322 -10.60 16.82 -10.30
N LEU A 323 -10.51 18.12 -9.89
CA LEU A 323 -11.43 18.67 -8.88
C LEU A 323 -12.88 18.68 -9.38
N THR A 324 -13.09 18.94 -10.67
CA THR A 324 -14.41 18.88 -11.29
C THR A 324 -14.97 17.46 -11.28
N GLU A 325 -14.14 16.46 -11.59
CA GLU A 325 -14.52 15.05 -11.50
C GLU A 325 -14.90 14.67 -10.08
N GLU A 326 -14.10 15.04 -9.08
CA GLU A 326 -14.39 14.77 -7.68
C GLU A 326 -15.73 15.36 -7.25
N VAL A 327 -16.05 16.59 -7.66
CA VAL A 327 -17.33 17.21 -7.37
C VAL A 327 -18.46 16.48 -8.10
N GLY A 328 -18.29 16.17 -9.38
CA GLY A 328 -19.33 15.54 -10.21
C GLY A 328 -19.69 14.13 -9.74
N ARG A 329 -18.70 13.30 -9.42
CA ARG A 329 -18.92 11.91 -8.98
C ARG A 329 -19.62 11.81 -7.62
N ILE A 330 -19.32 12.71 -6.68
CA ILE A 330 -19.97 12.74 -5.35
C ILE A 330 -21.34 13.42 -5.41
N TYR A 331 -21.49 14.45 -6.25
CA TYR A 331 -22.79 15.07 -6.51
C TYR A 331 -23.76 14.04 -7.12
N GLY A 332 -23.28 13.18 -7.99
CA GLY A 332 -23.98 12.13 -8.70
C GLY A 332 -24.23 12.53 -10.16
N TYR A 333 -23.59 11.81 -11.08
CA TYR A 333 -23.76 12.01 -12.52
C TYR A 333 -25.20 11.74 -12.99
N ASP A 334 -25.93 10.88 -12.30
CA ASP A 334 -27.35 10.60 -12.50
C ASP A 334 -28.26 11.80 -12.30
N LYS A 335 -27.82 12.81 -11.55
CA LYS A 335 -28.53 14.07 -11.33
C LYS A 335 -28.27 15.12 -12.40
N ILE A 336 -27.33 14.85 -13.30
CA ILE A 336 -26.97 15.77 -14.39
C ILE A 336 -27.85 15.44 -15.60
N VAL A 337 -28.67 16.39 -16.00
CA VAL A 337 -29.56 16.21 -17.17
C VAL A 337 -28.71 16.19 -18.44
N PRO A 338 -28.71 15.12 -19.22
CA PRO A 338 -27.99 15.08 -20.48
C PRO A 338 -28.59 16.05 -21.48
N SER A 339 -27.72 16.77 -22.20
CA SER A 339 -28.13 17.66 -23.28
C SER A 339 -27.44 17.28 -24.59
N ILE A 340 -28.15 17.40 -25.70
CA ILE A 340 -27.58 17.20 -27.03
C ILE A 340 -26.93 18.51 -27.42
N PRO A 341 -25.62 18.53 -27.81
CA PRO A 341 -25.00 19.71 -28.31
C PRO A 341 -25.66 20.09 -29.68
N TYR A 342 -25.94 21.36 -29.83
CA TYR A 342 -26.45 21.91 -31.10
C TYR A 342 -25.34 22.06 -32.14
#